data_dbfb24725a4ca60d13da4820bb13f539
#
_entry.id   dbfb24725a4ca60d13da4820bb13f539
#
_cell.length_a   1.000
_cell.length_b   1.000
_cell.length_c   1.000
_cell.angle_alpha   90.00
_cell.angle_beta   90.00
_cell.angle_gamma   90.00
#
_symmetry.space_group_name_H-M   'P 1'
#
loop_
_entity.id
_entity.type
_entity.pdbx_description
1 polymer ?
#
loop_
_entity_poly.entity_id
_entity_poly.type
_entity_poly.pdbx_seq_one_letter_code
_entity_poly.pdbx_strand_id
1 'polypeptide(L)'
;MKLIRTEDAVGQVLCHDITQIIPGQFKGARFRKGHIVQPEDIPVLLSIGKENLYVWEKRPGILHEDEAAALLYKAAAGRNIHGTEPKEGKIELVADCDGLLKIDRAALLAVNRTPQMMIAAIHGDLPVKKGQKLAGTRIIPLVIEQEKMDAMQAAAGSEPILNVLPFHPKNFAVITTGSEVFKGRIEDKFTPILVGKLAEYGCEMTYHKTCDDDPAGITAAILEAKAAGCELIFTTGGMSVDPDDRTPLAIKNTGAEIITYGAPVLPGAMFLVSYLDGVPVCGLPGCVMYAKRTIFDLLLPRLLADDPITAEDIARLGEGGLCLGCAECHWPNCGFGHC
;
A
#
# COMPACT_ATOMS: atom_id res chain seq x y z
N MET A 1 -35.72 -10.05 10.45
CA MET A 1 -35.77 -11.30 9.64
C MET A 1 -36.56 -12.35 10.42
N LYS A 2 -37.30 -13.17 9.72
CA LYS A 2 -38.03 -14.30 10.29
C LYS A 2 -37.48 -15.58 9.63
N LEU A 3 -37.18 -16.58 10.45
CA LEU A 3 -36.90 -17.94 9.99
C LEU A 3 -38.23 -18.63 9.74
N ILE A 4 -38.40 -19.21 8.57
CA ILE A 4 -39.60 -19.98 8.22
C ILE A 4 -39.18 -21.29 7.54
N ARG A 5 -40.06 -22.29 7.53
CA ARG A 5 -39.83 -23.51 6.74
C ARG A 5 -39.96 -23.17 5.27
N THR A 6 -39.21 -23.88 4.44
CA THR A 6 -39.20 -23.63 2.99
C THR A 6 -40.56 -23.86 2.37
N GLU A 7 -41.31 -24.87 2.84
CA GLU A 7 -42.65 -25.16 2.38
C GLU A 7 -43.67 -24.00 2.67
N ASP A 8 -43.43 -23.20 3.71
CA ASP A 8 -44.25 -22.07 4.10
C ASP A 8 -43.79 -20.75 3.47
N ALA A 9 -42.76 -20.78 2.59
CA ALA A 9 -42.13 -19.57 2.10
C ALA A 9 -42.80 -18.94 0.86
N VAL A 10 -43.79 -19.57 0.27
CA VAL A 10 -44.47 -19.05 -0.92
C VAL A 10 -44.98 -17.61 -0.68
N GLY A 11 -44.65 -16.71 -1.61
CA GLY A 11 -45.00 -15.28 -1.52
C GLY A 11 -44.07 -14.45 -0.63
N GLN A 12 -43.14 -15.06 0.07
CA GLN A 12 -42.13 -14.35 0.89
C GLN A 12 -40.95 -13.88 0.06
N VAL A 13 -40.27 -12.85 0.53
CA VAL A 13 -39.12 -12.25 -0.14
C VAL A 13 -37.83 -12.79 0.48
N LEU A 14 -36.93 -13.38 -0.35
CA LEU A 14 -35.60 -13.82 0.10
C LEU A 14 -34.75 -12.65 0.51
N CYS A 15 -34.10 -12.74 1.67
CA CYS A 15 -33.28 -11.65 2.20
C CYS A 15 -31.79 -11.79 1.83
N HIS A 16 -31.37 -12.88 1.20
CA HIS A 16 -30.01 -13.10 0.68
C HIS A 16 -30.02 -14.00 -0.55
N ASP A 17 -28.90 -14.04 -1.25
CA ASP A 17 -28.69 -14.96 -2.37
C ASP A 17 -28.65 -16.41 -1.88
N ILE A 18 -29.37 -17.30 -2.56
CA ILE A 18 -29.31 -18.76 -2.35
C ILE A 18 -28.37 -19.35 -3.38
N THR A 19 -27.20 -19.74 -2.95
CA THR A 19 -26.17 -20.33 -3.82
C THR A 19 -26.41 -21.84 -4.05
N GLN A 20 -26.29 -22.27 -5.28
CA GLN A 20 -26.23 -23.68 -5.67
C GLN A 20 -24.80 -24.02 -6.14
N ILE A 21 -24.28 -25.15 -5.70
CA ILE A 21 -22.99 -25.69 -6.14
C ILE A 21 -23.23 -27.08 -6.68
N ILE A 22 -22.96 -27.26 -7.97
CA ILE A 22 -22.93 -28.58 -8.65
C ILE A 22 -21.49 -28.76 -9.11
N PRO A 23 -20.69 -29.65 -8.47
CA PRO A 23 -19.30 -29.83 -8.79
C PRO A 23 -19.07 -30.06 -10.29
N GLY A 24 -18.15 -29.28 -10.88
CA GLY A 24 -17.84 -29.38 -12.33
C GLY A 24 -18.87 -28.78 -13.29
N GLN A 25 -20.03 -28.30 -12.81
CA GLN A 25 -21.12 -27.82 -13.68
C GLN A 25 -21.55 -26.37 -13.33
N PHE A 26 -21.87 -26.10 -12.08
CA PHE A 26 -22.44 -24.79 -11.69
C PHE A 26 -22.00 -24.37 -10.29
N LYS A 27 -21.63 -23.09 -10.16
CA LYS A 27 -21.45 -22.42 -8.87
C LYS A 27 -21.94 -20.98 -8.98
N GLY A 28 -23.06 -20.67 -8.35
CA GLY A 28 -23.63 -19.33 -8.41
C GLY A 28 -24.95 -19.19 -7.63
N ALA A 29 -25.49 -17.96 -7.61
CA ALA A 29 -26.80 -17.71 -7.04
C ALA A 29 -27.89 -18.38 -7.88
N ARG A 30 -28.59 -19.34 -7.33
CA ARG A 30 -29.78 -19.96 -7.93
C ARG A 30 -30.99 -19.06 -7.79
N PHE A 31 -31.14 -18.46 -6.62
CA PHE A 31 -32.12 -17.42 -6.34
C PHE A 31 -31.37 -16.21 -5.79
N ARG A 32 -31.76 -15.04 -6.22
CA ARG A 32 -31.15 -13.79 -5.77
C ARG A 32 -31.93 -13.18 -4.59
N LYS A 33 -31.27 -12.40 -3.78
CA LYS A 33 -31.89 -11.49 -2.81
C LYS A 33 -33.01 -10.69 -3.48
N GLY A 34 -34.14 -10.56 -2.79
CA GLY A 34 -35.32 -9.89 -3.32
C GLY A 34 -36.23 -10.78 -4.19
N HIS A 35 -35.83 -12.04 -4.46
CA HIS A 35 -36.71 -12.98 -5.15
C HIS A 35 -37.94 -13.30 -4.29
N ILE A 36 -39.12 -13.25 -4.91
CA ILE A 36 -40.38 -13.66 -4.29
C ILE A 36 -40.52 -15.16 -4.54
N VAL A 37 -40.53 -15.95 -3.49
CA VAL A 37 -40.62 -17.41 -3.58
C VAL A 37 -41.94 -17.82 -4.22
N GLN A 38 -41.87 -18.60 -5.29
CA GLN A 38 -42.98 -19.18 -6.01
C GLN A 38 -43.21 -20.65 -5.61
N PRO A 39 -44.40 -21.22 -5.82
CA PRO A 39 -44.64 -22.62 -5.51
C PRO A 39 -43.64 -23.59 -6.18
N GLU A 40 -43.23 -23.32 -7.42
CA GLU A 40 -42.26 -24.09 -8.20
C GLU A 40 -40.82 -24.01 -7.68
N ASP A 41 -40.50 -23.01 -6.84
CA ASP A 41 -39.17 -22.87 -6.24
C ASP A 41 -38.97 -23.83 -5.06
N ILE A 42 -40.04 -24.24 -4.40
CA ILE A 42 -39.97 -25.07 -3.20
C ILE A 42 -39.20 -26.37 -3.44
N PRO A 43 -39.52 -27.19 -4.47
CA PRO A 43 -38.75 -28.39 -4.75
C PRO A 43 -37.28 -28.11 -5.03
N VAL A 44 -36.98 -27.01 -5.72
CA VAL A 44 -35.59 -26.62 -6.05
C VAL A 44 -34.83 -26.24 -4.77
N LEU A 45 -35.43 -25.40 -3.92
CA LEU A 45 -34.84 -25.00 -2.64
C LEU A 45 -34.54 -26.19 -1.73
N LEU A 46 -35.50 -27.12 -1.60
CA LEU A 46 -35.30 -28.35 -0.82
C LEU A 46 -34.19 -29.25 -1.43
N SER A 47 -34.13 -29.35 -2.77
CA SER A 47 -33.12 -30.16 -3.48
C SER A 47 -31.69 -29.67 -3.25
N ILE A 48 -31.51 -28.39 -2.94
CA ILE A 48 -30.20 -27.79 -2.60
C ILE A 48 -29.98 -27.68 -1.09
N GLY A 49 -30.77 -28.41 -0.30
CA GLY A 49 -30.62 -28.53 1.17
C GLY A 49 -31.13 -27.34 1.96
N LYS A 50 -32.07 -26.56 1.41
CA LYS A 50 -32.66 -25.41 2.11
C LYS A 50 -33.99 -25.77 2.77
N GLU A 51 -33.94 -26.41 3.92
CA GLU A 51 -35.11 -26.77 4.70
C GLU A 51 -35.80 -25.56 5.35
N ASN A 52 -35.02 -24.50 5.62
CA ASN A 52 -35.49 -23.27 6.20
C ASN A 52 -34.91 -22.07 5.44
N LEU A 53 -35.68 -20.97 5.40
CA LEU A 53 -35.33 -19.74 4.75
C LEU A 53 -35.43 -18.56 5.71
N TYR A 54 -34.53 -17.61 5.55
CA TYR A 54 -34.71 -16.29 6.15
C TYR A 54 -35.49 -15.39 5.20
N VAL A 55 -36.62 -14.87 5.67
CA VAL A 55 -37.45 -13.91 4.94
C VAL A 55 -37.34 -12.51 5.54
N TRP A 56 -37.52 -11.52 4.68
CA TRP A 56 -37.33 -10.13 5.05
C TRP A 56 -38.35 -9.66 6.09
N GLU A 57 -37.85 -9.14 7.20
CA GLU A 57 -38.62 -8.43 8.20
C GLU A 57 -37.70 -7.31 8.76
N LYS A 58 -38.00 -6.07 8.36
CA LYS A 58 -37.22 -4.92 8.84
C LYS A 58 -37.59 -4.66 10.31
N ARG A 59 -36.57 -4.61 11.18
CA ARG A 59 -36.71 -4.26 12.60
C ARG A 59 -35.88 -3.03 12.91
N PRO A 60 -36.38 -2.05 13.69
CA PRO A 60 -35.58 -0.93 14.17
C PRO A 60 -34.31 -1.42 14.90
N GLY A 61 -33.15 -0.75 14.66
CA GLY A 61 -31.90 -1.08 15.31
C GLY A 61 -31.18 -2.33 14.76
N ILE A 62 -31.67 -2.93 13.65
CA ILE A 62 -31.05 -4.08 12.98
C ILE A 62 -30.78 -3.71 11.53
N LEU A 63 -29.54 -3.84 11.09
CA LEU A 63 -29.11 -3.64 9.71
C LEU A 63 -28.97 -4.96 8.97
N HIS A 64 -29.29 -4.95 7.68
CA HIS A 64 -28.93 -6.03 6.77
C HIS A 64 -27.42 -6.01 6.50
N GLU A 65 -26.83 -7.18 6.17
CA GLU A 65 -25.38 -7.30 5.90
C GLU A 65 -24.88 -6.30 4.85
N ASP A 66 -25.66 -6.01 3.80
CA ASP A 66 -25.25 -5.06 2.75
C ASP A 66 -25.32 -3.59 3.24
N GLU A 67 -26.30 -3.23 4.08
CA GLU A 67 -26.39 -1.89 4.70
C GLU A 67 -25.17 -1.68 5.64
N ALA A 68 -24.87 -2.69 6.44
CA ALA A 68 -23.73 -2.66 7.34
C ALA A 68 -22.37 -2.71 6.58
N ALA A 69 -22.30 -3.46 5.48
CA ALA A 69 -21.11 -3.48 4.62
C ALA A 69 -20.80 -2.10 4.03
N ALA A 70 -21.85 -1.34 3.65
CA ALA A 70 -21.66 0.04 3.18
C ALA A 70 -21.11 0.98 4.26
N LEU A 71 -21.51 0.81 5.53
CA LEU A 71 -20.95 1.57 6.66
C LEU A 71 -19.48 1.18 6.92
N LEU A 72 -19.16 -0.12 6.89
CA LEU A 72 -17.80 -0.62 7.06
C LEU A 72 -16.89 -0.16 5.92
N TYR A 73 -17.38 -0.19 4.67
CA TYR A 73 -16.68 0.36 3.53
C TYR A 73 -16.38 1.85 3.69
N LYS A 74 -17.37 2.65 4.13
CA LYS A 74 -17.20 4.10 4.35
C LYS A 74 -16.14 4.42 5.41
N ALA A 75 -16.01 3.59 6.44
CA ALA A 75 -14.94 3.74 7.44
C ALA A 75 -13.57 3.31 6.88
N ALA A 76 -13.55 2.33 5.99
CA ALA A 76 -12.32 1.77 5.46
C ALA A 76 -11.72 2.57 4.29
N ALA A 77 -12.54 2.99 3.32
CA ALA A 77 -12.08 3.53 2.05
C ALA A 77 -11.94 5.05 2.09
N GLY A 78 -10.74 5.53 1.79
CA GLY A 78 -10.40 6.95 1.68
C GLY A 78 -10.06 7.36 0.26
N ARG A 79 -9.04 8.20 0.11
CA ARG A 79 -8.65 8.82 -1.16
C ARG A 79 -8.22 7.77 -2.18
N ASN A 80 -8.67 7.95 -3.43
CA ASN A 80 -8.31 7.13 -4.59
C ASN A 80 -8.59 5.63 -4.40
N ILE A 81 -9.71 5.33 -3.73
CA ILE A 81 -10.19 3.97 -3.49
C ILE A 81 -11.69 3.92 -3.76
N HIS A 82 -12.13 3.00 -4.61
CA HIS A 82 -13.55 2.68 -4.76
C HIS A 82 -13.87 1.27 -4.26
N GLY A 83 -15.15 1.02 -3.98
CA GLY A 83 -15.68 -0.28 -3.60
C GLY A 83 -16.38 -0.97 -4.74
N THR A 84 -16.37 -2.30 -4.74
CA THR A 84 -17.28 -3.09 -5.58
C THR A 84 -18.71 -2.99 -5.05
N GLU A 85 -19.69 -3.38 -5.87
CA GLU A 85 -21.04 -3.57 -5.38
C GLU A 85 -21.08 -4.56 -4.20
N PRO A 86 -21.88 -4.31 -3.18
CA PRO A 86 -22.04 -5.21 -2.05
C PRO A 86 -22.55 -6.58 -2.50
N LYS A 87 -21.94 -7.63 -2.02
CA LYS A 87 -22.37 -9.00 -2.26
C LYS A 87 -22.16 -9.86 -1.03
N GLU A 88 -23.24 -10.42 -0.48
CA GLU A 88 -23.19 -11.26 0.72
C GLU A 88 -22.42 -10.57 1.88
N GLY A 89 -22.74 -9.30 2.13
CA GLY A 89 -22.10 -8.50 3.17
C GLY A 89 -20.64 -8.16 2.92
N LYS A 90 -20.12 -8.37 1.69
CA LYS A 90 -18.73 -8.14 1.29
C LYS A 90 -18.62 -7.00 0.29
N ILE A 91 -17.64 -6.12 0.48
CA ILE A 91 -17.19 -5.12 -0.47
C ILE A 91 -15.67 -5.25 -0.62
N GLU A 92 -15.17 -5.26 -1.85
CA GLU A 92 -13.73 -5.22 -2.15
C GLU A 92 -13.32 -3.78 -2.42
N LEU A 93 -12.19 -3.36 -1.86
CA LEU A 93 -11.59 -2.04 -2.04
C LEU A 93 -10.54 -2.12 -3.13
N VAL A 94 -10.61 -1.21 -4.11
CA VAL A 94 -9.78 -1.23 -5.32
C VAL A 94 -9.16 0.14 -5.53
N ALA A 95 -7.88 0.18 -5.94
CA ALA A 95 -7.16 1.42 -6.21
C ALA A 95 -7.64 2.11 -7.49
N ASP A 96 -7.85 3.44 -7.43
CA ASP A 96 -8.25 4.29 -8.56
C ASP A 96 -7.06 4.76 -9.41
N CYS A 97 -5.86 4.74 -8.84
CA CYS A 97 -4.63 5.18 -9.50
C CYS A 97 -3.42 4.34 -9.05
N ASP A 98 -2.32 4.48 -9.76
CA ASP A 98 -1.00 4.06 -9.29
C ASP A 98 -0.58 4.95 -8.13
N GLY A 99 -0.06 4.37 -7.04
CA GLY A 99 0.29 5.16 -5.85
C GLY A 99 0.85 4.33 -4.71
N LEU A 100 1.04 5.00 -3.58
CA LEU A 100 1.44 4.42 -2.31
C LEU A 100 0.21 4.10 -1.46
N LEU A 101 0.03 2.85 -1.06
CA LEU A 101 -1.03 2.48 -0.11
C LEU A 101 -0.62 2.86 1.31
N LYS A 102 -1.43 3.68 1.96
CA LYS A 102 -1.31 4.00 3.39
C LYS A 102 -2.43 3.33 4.17
N ILE A 103 -2.08 2.77 5.33
CA ILE A 103 -3.05 2.10 6.23
C ILE A 103 -2.85 2.63 7.64
N ASP A 104 -3.91 3.12 8.25
CA ASP A 104 -3.94 3.33 9.70
C ASP A 104 -4.07 1.97 10.40
N ARG A 105 -2.93 1.44 10.83
CA ARG A 105 -2.84 0.11 11.47
C ARG A 105 -3.56 0.07 12.82
N ALA A 106 -3.60 1.20 13.53
CA ALA A 106 -4.27 1.29 14.83
C ALA A 106 -5.79 1.24 14.64
N ALA A 107 -6.32 2.02 13.72
CA ALA A 107 -7.75 2.01 13.37
C ALA A 107 -8.17 0.66 12.76
N LEU A 108 -7.36 0.07 11.87
CA LEU A 108 -7.61 -1.27 11.31
C LEU A 108 -7.72 -2.33 12.41
N LEU A 109 -6.80 -2.32 13.36
CA LEU A 109 -6.81 -3.24 14.50
C LEU A 109 -8.04 -3.00 15.38
N ALA A 110 -8.39 -1.75 15.66
CA ALA A 110 -9.54 -1.39 16.49
C ALA A 110 -10.86 -1.87 15.87
N VAL A 111 -11.05 -1.66 14.56
CA VAL A 111 -12.22 -2.17 13.83
C VAL A 111 -12.27 -3.69 13.85
N ASN A 112 -11.14 -4.37 13.57
CA ASN A 112 -11.09 -5.83 13.56
C ASN A 112 -11.27 -6.49 14.94
N ARG A 113 -11.15 -5.73 16.03
CA ARG A 113 -11.54 -6.17 17.39
C ARG A 113 -13.05 -6.12 17.62
N THR A 114 -13.79 -5.39 16.80
CA THR A 114 -15.25 -5.34 16.90
C THR A 114 -15.83 -6.66 16.37
N PRO A 115 -16.69 -7.37 17.15
CA PRO A 115 -17.21 -8.66 16.74
C PRO A 115 -18.07 -8.62 15.48
N GLN A 116 -18.07 -9.72 14.73
CA GLN A 116 -18.97 -9.97 13.58
C GLN A 116 -18.69 -9.13 12.33
N MET A 117 -17.52 -8.51 12.24
CA MET A 117 -17.06 -7.80 11.04
C MET A 117 -15.56 -7.97 10.88
N MET A 118 -15.05 -7.72 9.67
CA MET A 118 -13.62 -7.77 9.39
C MET A 118 -13.23 -6.90 8.19
N ILE A 119 -12.00 -6.40 8.23
CA ILE A 119 -11.29 -5.81 7.11
C ILE A 119 -9.97 -6.59 6.96
N ALA A 120 -9.76 -7.24 5.81
CA ALA A 120 -8.50 -7.86 5.45
C ALA A 120 -7.85 -7.03 4.33
N ALA A 121 -6.65 -6.52 4.55
CA ALA A 121 -5.91 -5.69 3.61
C ALA A 121 -4.57 -6.32 3.23
N ILE A 122 -4.03 -5.92 2.08
CA ILE A 122 -2.61 -6.12 1.78
C ILE A 122 -1.77 -5.22 2.69
N HIS A 123 -0.44 -5.40 2.70
CA HIS A 123 0.43 -4.54 3.51
C HIS A 123 0.42 -3.09 3.01
N GLY A 124 0.45 -2.14 3.95
CA GLY A 124 0.64 -0.71 3.67
C GLY A 124 2.10 -0.37 3.36
N ASP A 125 2.31 0.90 3.00
CA ASP A 125 3.61 1.47 2.60
C ASP A 125 4.25 0.80 1.36
N LEU A 126 3.41 0.18 0.51
CA LEU A 126 3.82 -0.47 -0.73
C LEU A 126 3.22 0.22 -1.96
N PRO A 127 3.94 0.16 -3.10
CA PRO A 127 3.40 0.64 -4.37
C PRO A 127 2.24 -0.25 -4.83
N VAL A 128 1.16 0.38 -5.27
CA VAL A 128 -0.01 -0.29 -5.84
C VAL A 128 -0.32 0.26 -7.22
N LYS A 129 -1.01 -0.55 -8.04
CA LYS A 129 -1.42 -0.18 -9.39
C LYS A 129 -2.92 0.09 -9.44
N LYS A 130 -3.34 0.97 -10.35
CA LYS A 130 -4.76 1.19 -10.67
C LYS A 130 -5.46 -0.14 -10.96
N GLY A 131 -6.62 -0.35 -10.35
CA GLY A 131 -7.39 -1.57 -10.47
C GLY A 131 -6.92 -2.71 -9.54
N GLN A 132 -5.84 -2.52 -8.77
CA GLN A 132 -5.39 -3.52 -7.81
C GLN A 132 -6.34 -3.59 -6.60
N LYS A 133 -6.68 -4.82 -6.19
CA LYS A 133 -7.41 -5.06 -4.96
C LYS A 133 -6.50 -4.76 -3.77
N LEU A 134 -6.98 -3.91 -2.86
CA LEU A 134 -6.27 -3.45 -1.67
C LEU A 134 -6.74 -4.16 -0.41
N ALA A 135 -8.06 -4.35 -0.30
CA ALA A 135 -8.68 -4.95 0.87
C ALA A 135 -10.01 -5.60 0.51
N GLY A 136 -10.51 -6.42 1.42
CA GLY A 136 -11.89 -6.90 1.42
C GLY A 136 -12.50 -6.67 2.78
N THR A 137 -13.70 -6.11 2.81
CA THR A 137 -14.50 -5.96 4.04
C THR A 137 -15.58 -7.02 4.05
N ARG A 138 -16.04 -7.45 5.23
CA ARG A 138 -17.16 -8.37 5.35
C ARG A 138 -17.88 -8.21 6.68
N ILE A 139 -19.21 -8.26 6.60
CA ILE A 139 -20.10 -8.50 7.74
C ILE A 139 -20.37 -10.00 7.82
N ILE A 140 -20.14 -10.59 8.98
CA ILE A 140 -20.21 -12.06 9.14
C ILE A 140 -21.65 -12.58 9.23
N PRO A 141 -22.56 -11.99 10.05
CA PRO A 141 -23.95 -12.41 10.08
C PRO A 141 -24.77 -11.73 8.97
N LEU A 142 -25.88 -12.33 8.61
CA LEU A 142 -26.82 -11.76 7.64
C LEU A 142 -27.47 -10.46 8.13
N VAL A 143 -27.57 -10.27 9.42
CA VAL A 143 -28.01 -9.02 10.08
C VAL A 143 -27.14 -8.74 11.29
N ILE A 144 -26.97 -7.46 11.58
CA ILE A 144 -26.16 -7.00 12.70
C ILE A 144 -26.87 -5.84 13.41
N GLU A 145 -26.64 -5.71 14.71
CA GLU A 145 -27.16 -4.63 15.51
C GLU A 145 -26.51 -3.28 15.14
N GLN A 146 -27.32 -2.22 15.04
CA GLN A 146 -26.84 -0.86 14.77
C GLN A 146 -25.77 -0.42 15.78
N GLU A 147 -25.96 -0.76 17.06
CA GLU A 147 -25.02 -0.42 18.13
C GLU A 147 -23.58 -0.94 17.86
N LYS A 148 -23.44 -2.12 17.22
CA LYS A 148 -22.12 -2.66 16.83
C LYS A 148 -21.50 -1.85 15.71
N MET A 149 -22.32 -1.37 14.77
CA MET A 149 -21.82 -0.51 13.69
C MET A 149 -21.43 0.86 14.22
N ASP A 150 -22.16 1.40 15.19
CA ASP A 150 -21.83 2.66 15.86
C ASP A 150 -20.50 2.51 16.65
N ALA A 151 -20.32 1.39 17.35
CA ALA A 151 -19.07 1.07 18.03
C ALA A 151 -17.89 0.93 17.04
N MET A 152 -18.11 0.30 15.89
CA MET A 152 -17.12 0.20 14.82
C MET A 152 -16.72 1.58 14.30
N GLN A 153 -17.69 2.45 14.01
CA GLN A 153 -17.42 3.81 13.55
C GLN A 153 -16.62 4.62 14.58
N ALA A 154 -16.99 4.50 15.86
CA ALA A 154 -16.21 5.12 16.94
C ALA A 154 -14.78 4.58 17.03
N ALA A 155 -14.59 3.27 16.84
CA ALA A 155 -13.27 2.63 16.83
C ALA A 155 -12.42 3.01 15.61
N ALA A 156 -13.04 3.19 14.44
CA ALA A 156 -12.37 3.63 13.21
C ALA A 156 -11.87 5.07 13.29
N GLY A 157 -12.52 5.93 14.10
CA GLY A 157 -12.21 7.35 14.17
C GLY A 157 -12.84 8.16 13.04
N SER A 158 -12.31 9.38 12.82
CA SER A 158 -12.84 10.32 11.82
C SER A 158 -12.22 10.17 10.44
N GLU A 159 -11.00 9.62 10.37
CA GLU A 159 -10.24 9.49 9.13
C GLU A 159 -10.40 8.09 8.53
N PRO A 160 -10.41 7.96 7.20
CA PRO A 160 -10.45 6.65 6.54
C PRO A 160 -9.22 5.81 6.86
N ILE A 161 -9.43 4.48 7.03
CA ILE A 161 -8.37 3.54 7.40
C ILE A 161 -7.35 3.36 6.27
N LEU A 162 -7.80 3.29 5.01
CA LEU A 162 -6.95 3.08 3.83
C LEU A 162 -7.00 4.29 2.90
N ASN A 163 -5.84 4.71 2.40
CA ASN A 163 -5.70 5.75 1.39
C ASN A 163 -4.66 5.34 0.35
N VAL A 164 -4.85 5.71 -0.91
CA VAL A 164 -3.82 5.64 -1.93
C VAL A 164 -3.34 7.05 -2.22
N LEU A 165 -2.06 7.32 -1.94
CA LEU A 165 -1.39 8.56 -2.31
C LEU A 165 -0.86 8.39 -3.73
N PRO A 166 -1.27 9.22 -4.71
CA PRO A 166 -0.83 9.08 -6.09
C PRO A 166 0.68 9.34 -6.21
N PHE A 167 1.33 8.70 -7.16
CA PHE A 167 2.70 9.05 -7.51
C PHE A 167 2.73 10.31 -8.36
N HIS A 168 3.68 11.19 -8.05
CA HIS A 168 3.98 12.39 -8.80
C HIS A 168 5.33 12.21 -9.51
N PRO A 169 5.36 12.16 -10.87
CA PRO A 169 6.62 12.21 -11.61
C PRO A 169 7.43 13.44 -11.21
N LYS A 170 8.72 13.26 -10.94
CA LYS A 170 9.60 14.32 -10.44
C LYS A 170 10.85 14.47 -11.31
N ASN A 171 11.35 15.68 -11.38
CA ASN A 171 12.68 15.96 -11.88
C ASN A 171 13.71 15.61 -10.81
N PHE A 172 14.74 14.85 -11.19
CA PHE A 172 15.75 14.44 -10.22
C PHE A 172 17.18 14.75 -10.69
N ALA A 173 18.06 14.85 -9.70
CA ALA A 173 19.50 14.95 -9.89
C ALA A 173 20.22 13.67 -9.47
N VAL A 174 21.30 13.35 -10.16
CA VAL A 174 22.29 12.38 -9.71
C VAL A 174 23.65 13.07 -9.60
N ILE A 175 24.26 12.97 -8.43
CA ILE A 175 25.61 13.44 -8.16
C ILE A 175 26.47 12.21 -7.90
N THR A 176 27.26 11.84 -8.91
CA THR A 176 28.16 10.69 -8.86
C THR A 176 29.47 11.11 -8.22
N THR A 177 29.83 10.48 -7.08
CA THR A 177 31.09 10.74 -6.40
C THR A 177 32.05 9.55 -6.55
N GLY A 178 33.32 9.81 -6.42
CA GLY A 178 34.36 8.82 -6.51
C GLY A 178 35.49 9.27 -7.44
N SER A 179 36.72 9.34 -6.92
CA SER A 179 37.89 9.79 -7.66
C SER A 179 38.20 8.94 -8.89
N GLU A 180 37.82 7.64 -8.83
CA GLU A 180 38.01 6.71 -9.94
C GLU A 180 37.07 6.98 -11.11
N VAL A 181 35.81 7.37 -10.84
CA VAL A 181 34.84 7.77 -11.87
C VAL A 181 35.19 9.16 -12.37
N PHE A 182 35.45 10.12 -11.46
CA PHE A 182 35.80 11.48 -11.80
C PHE A 182 37.03 11.58 -12.70
N LYS A 183 38.07 10.75 -12.46
CA LYS A 183 39.31 10.68 -13.27
C LYS A 183 39.17 9.79 -14.51
N GLY A 184 37.96 9.28 -14.77
CA GLY A 184 37.71 8.43 -15.95
C GLY A 184 38.42 7.07 -15.93
N ARG A 185 38.76 6.58 -14.73
CA ARG A 185 39.44 5.24 -14.58
C ARG A 185 38.43 4.10 -14.70
N ILE A 186 37.20 4.35 -14.27
CA ILE A 186 36.05 3.45 -14.41
C ILE A 186 34.85 4.22 -14.94
N GLU A 187 33.92 3.51 -15.56
CA GLU A 187 32.66 4.05 -16.06
C GLU A 187 31.62 4.14 -14.93
N ASP A 188 30.79 5.20 -14.93
CA ASP A 188 29.64 5.30 -14.03
C ASP A 188 28.57 4.28 -14.43
N LYS A 189 28.43 3.24 -13.64
CA LYS A 189 27.38 2.22 -13.78
C LYS A 189 26.19 2.43 -12.85
N PHE A 190 26.26 3.42 -11.96
CA PHE A 190 25.22 3.69 -10.98
C PHE A 190 24.09 4.52 -11.60
N THR A 191 24.43 5.61 -12.25
CA THR A 191 23.46 6.53 -12.86
C THR A 191 22.49 5.83 -13.82
N PRO A 192 22.90 4.97 -14.76
CA PRO A 192 21.98 4.28 -15.65
C PRO A 192 20.94 3.41 -14.91
N ILE A 193 21.31 2.79 -13.80
CA ILE A 193 20.41 1.98 -12.99
C ILE A 193 19.36 2.85 -12.29
N LEU A 194 19.77 3.99 -11.74
CA LEU A 194 18.84 4.95 -11.12
C LEU A 194 17.85 5.51 -12.14
N VAL A 195 18.36 5.94 -13.30
CA VAL A 195 17.51 6.43 -14.40
C VAL A 195 16.49 5.36 -14.79
N GLY A 196 16.90 4.09 -14.93
CA GLY A 196 15.98 2.99 -15.24
C GLY A 196 14.88 2.81 -14.18
N LYS A 197 15.25 2.80 -12.89
CA LYS A 197 14.29 2.63 -11.78
C LYS A 197 13.30 3.80 -11.67
N LEU A 198 13.77 5.04 -11.85
CA LEU A 198 12.93 6.23 -11.75
C LEU A 198 12.06 6.44 -13.01
N ALA A 199 12.52 6.00 -14.17
CA ALA A 199 11.73 6.01 -15.41
C ALA A 199 10.47 5.14 -15.32
N GLU A 200 10.45 4.06 -14.51
CA GLU A 200 9.26 3.24 -14.24
C GLU A 200 8.11 4.08 -13.66
N TYR A 201 8.42 5.23 -13.03
CA TYR A 201 7.47 6.16 -12.43
C TYR A 201 7.30 7.47 -13.23
N GLY A 202 7.88 7.55 -14.44
CA GLY A 202 7.81 8.73 -15.28
C GLY A 202 8.69 9.91 -14.81
N CYS A 203 9.65 9.67 -13.93
CA CYS A 203 10.60 10.70 -13.47
C CYS A 203 11.71 10.91 -14.50
N GLU A 204 12.22 12.15 -14.58
CA GLU A 204 13.25 12.55 -15.51
C GLU A 204 14.50 13.08 -14.80
N MET A 205 15.68 12.61 -15.22
CA MET A 205 16.94 13.16 -14.75
C MET A 205 17.24 14.46 -15.47
N THR A 206 17.17 15.59 -14.77
CA THR A 206 17.40 16.93 -15.33
C THR A 206 18.76 17.52 -14.94
N TYR A 207 19.45 16.90 -14.00
CA TYR A 207 20.79 17.33 -13.58
C TYR A 207 21.67 16.11 -13.29
N HIS A 208 22.88 16.13 -13.83
CA HIS A 208 23.91 15.14 -13.52
C HIS A 208 25.28 15.80 -13.38
N LYS A 209 26.01 15.47 -12.33
CA LYS A 209 27.38 15.94 -12.12
C LYS A 209 28.24 14.86 -11.49
N THR A 210 29.41 14.63 -12.08
CA THR A 210 30.42 13.78 -11.47
C THR A 210 31.40 14.63 -10.67
N CYS A 211 31.68 14.26 -9.44
CA CYS A 211 32.54 14.97 -8.50
C CYS A 211 33.67 14.06 -8.02
N ASP A 212 34.85 14.65 -7.75
CA ASP A 212 35.90 13.98 -6.96
C ASP A 212 35.42 13.86 -5.49
N ASP A 213 36.14 13.12 -4.66
CA ASP A 213 35.82 12.88 -3.24
C ASP A 213 36.11 14.13 -2.36
N ASP A 214 35.94 15.32 -2.92
CA ASP A 214 36.02 16.59 -2.22
C ASP A 214 34.64 17.02 -1.68
N PRO A 215 34.46 17.13 -0.34
CA PRO A 215 33.18 17.53 0.24
C PRO A 215 32.67 18.87 -0.25
N ALA A 216 33.57 19.84 -0.52
CA ALA A 216 33.14 21.17 -0.96
C ALA A 216 32.54 21.10 -2.39
N GLY A 217 33.16 20.35 -3.29
CA GLY A 217 32.67 20.12 -4.65
C GLY A 217 31.34 19.37 -4.67
N ILE A 218 31.18 18.34 -3.83
CA ILE A 218 29.92 17.58 -3.71
C ILE A 218 28.82 18.49 -3.12
N THR A 219 29.11 19.26 -2.07
CA THR A 219 28.18 20.22 -1.47
C THR A 219 27.69 21.22 -2.50
N ALA A 220 28.59 21.81 -3.29
CA ALA A 220 28.25 22.75 -4.35
C ALA A 220 27.35 22.11 -5.40
N ALA A 221 27.63 20.88 -5.82
CA ALA A 221 26.81 20.15 -6.82
C ALA A 221 25.38 19.89 -6.30
N ILE A 222 25.19 19.55 -5.01
CA ILE A 222 23.87 19.38 -4.41
C ILE A 222 23.10 20.71 -4.42
N LEU A 223 23.75 21.82 -4.05
CA LEU A 223 23.10 23.16 -4.05
C LEU A 223 22.77 23.62 -5.48
N GLU A 224 23.64 23.35 -6.47
CA GLU A 224 23.39 23.64 -7.88
C GLU A 224 22.18 22.84 -8.39
N ALA A 225 22.09 21.53 -8.07
CA ALA A 225 20.95 20.69 -8.45
C ALA A 225 19.63 21.21 -7.88
N LYS A 226 19.64 21.63 -6.60
CA LYS A 226 18.48 22.28 -5.98
C LYS A 226 18.11 23.58 -6.68
N ALA A 227 19.09 24.43 -6.96
CA ALA A 227 18.88 25.70 -7.65
C ALA A 227 18.37 25.50 -9.10
N ALA A 228 18.71 24.38 -9.74
CA ALA A 228 18.19 23.96 -11.05
C ALA A 228 16.73 23.43 -10.99
N GLY A 229 16.11 23.36 -9.81
CA GLY A 229 14.71 22.95 -9.63
C GLY A 229 14.52 21.43 -9.54
N CYS A 230 15.57 20.65 -9.23
CA CYS A 230 15.41 19.23 -8.97
C CYS A 230 14.62 19.00 -7.68
N GLU A 231 13.62 18.15 -7.77
CA GLU A 231 12.69 17.79 -6.67
C GLU A 231 13.17 16.59 -5.85
N LEU A 232 14.12 15.82 -6.40
CA LEU A 232 14.83 14.72 -5.74
C LEU A 232 16.31 14.83 -6.08
N ILE A 233 17.19 14.62 -5.10
CA ILE A 233 18.63 14.64 -5.29
C ILE A 233 19.23 13.36 -4.74
N PHE A 234 19.93 12.61 -5.57
CA PHE A 234 20.61 11.39 -5.21
C PHE A 234 22.12 11.56 -5.32
N THR A 235 22.84 11.21 -4.27
CA THR A 235 24.29 11.12 -4.29
C THR A 235 24.71 9.64 -4.31
N THR A 236 25.67 9.30 -5.13
CA THR A 236 26.17 7.92 -5.29
C THR A 236 27.66 7.88 -5.05
N GLY A 237 28.16 6.86 -4.37
CA GLY A 237 29.56 6.74 -3.97
C GLY A 237 29.85 7.45 -2.63
N GLY A 238 31.01 7.15 -2.03
CA GLY A 238 31.49 7.77 -0.79
C GLY A 238 30.53 7.63 0.40
N MET A 239 29.77 6.52 0.49
CA MET A 239 28.74 6.29 1.51
C MET A 239 29.14 5.24 2.55
N SER A 240 30.34 4.69 2.50
CA SER A 240 30.78 3.67 3.46
C SER A 240 31.57 4.28 4.62
N VAL A 241 32.40 3.51 5.26
CA VAL A 241 33.14 3.90 6.50
C VAL A 241 34.61 4.24 6.23
N ASP A 242 35.04 4.23 4.97
CA ASP A 242 36.42 4.56 4.62
C ASP A 242 36.71 6.05 4.85
N PRO A 243 37.99 6.43 5.16
CA PRO A 243 38.33 7.84 5.39
C PRO A 243 38.04 8.78 4.21
N ASP A 244 37.99 8.20 2.99
CA ASP A 244 37.66 8.93 1.76
C ASP A 244 36.18 9.00 1.45
N ASP A 245 35.34 8.29 2.20
CA ASP A 245 33.89 8.30 2.06
C ASP A 245 33.29 9.55 2.74
N ARG A 246 33.26 10.65 2.01
CA ARG A 246 32.91 11.98 2.53
C ARG A 246 31.55 12.51 2.07
N THR A 247 30.78 11.73 1.35
CA THR A 247 29.45 12.10 0.85
C THR A 247 28.47 12.48 2.00
N PRO A 248 28.38 11.76 3.13
CA PRO A 248 27.52 12.18 4.25
C PRO A 248 27.92 13.55 4.84
N LEU A 249 29.21 13.84 4.92
CA LEU A 249 29.70 15.15 5.35
C LEU A 249 29.31 16.26 4.36
N ALA A 250 29.43 16.00 3.07
CA ALA A 250 29.05 16.94 2.03
C ALA A 250 27.54 17.25 2.06
N ILE A 251 26.67 16.24 2.26
CA ILE A 251 25.22 16.43 2.44
C ILE A 251 24.97 17.30 3.69
N LYS A 252 25.61 17.00 4.80
CA LYS A 252 25.48 17.79 6.04
C LYS A 252 25.89 19.26 5.83
N ASN A 253 26.95 19.51 5.07
CA ASN A 253 27.47 20.85 4.78
C ASN A 253 26.50 21.71 3.94
N THR A 254 25.53 21.12 3.24
CA THR A 254 24.48 21.88 2.54
C THR A 254 23.50 22.58 3.49
N GLY A 255 23.48 22.21 4.78
CA GLY A 255 22.47 22.60 5.75
C GLY A 255 21.24 21.71 5.75
N ALA A 256 21.25 20.59 5.01
CA ALA A 256 20.14 19.61 5.00
C ALA A 256 19.92 19.01 6.40
N GLU A 257 18.65 18.86 6.78
CA GLU A 257 18.24 18.12 7.97
C GLU A 257 18.42 16.62 7.72
N ILE A 258 19.40 16.00 8.37
CA ILE A 258 19.63 14.56 8.25
C ILE A 258 18.61 13.83 9.13
N ILE A 259 17.74 13.04 8.50
CA ILE A 259 16.76 12.21 9.19
C ILE A 259 17.43 10.96 9.75
N THR A 260 18.16 10.21 8.90
CA THR A 260 18.99 9.08 9.32
C THR A 260 20.18 8.91 8.40
N TYR A 261 21.27 8.40 9.00
CA TYR A 261 22.36 7.76 8.25
C TYR A 261 22.54 6.34 8.80
N GLY A 262 22.24 5.37 7.95
CA GLY A 262 22.07 3.98 8.31
C GLY A 262 20.62 3.56 8.46
N ALA A 263 20.33 2.33 8.08
CA ALA A 263 19.00 1.74 8.15
C ALA A 263 19.06 0.23 8.42
N PRO A 264 18.10 -0.34 9.17
CA PRO A 264 18.06 -1.77 9.46
C PRO A 264 17.53 -2.59 8.27
N VAL A 265 18.11 -2.37 7.07
CA VAL A 265 17.68 -3.00 5.81
C VAL A 265 18.90 -3.59 5.09
N LEU A 266 18.81 -4.84 4.69
CA LEU A 266 19.81 -5.56 3.95
C LEU A 266 19.21 -6.17 2.66
N PRO A 267 19.71 -5.77 1.46
CA PRO A 267 20.80 -4.82 1.24
C PRO A 267 20.36 -3.35 1.39
N GLY A 268 21.32 -2.49 1.85
CA GLY A 268 21.09 -1.05 1.90
C GLY A 268 21.42 -0.35 3.21
N ALA A 269 22.09 -1.01 4.17
CA ALA A 269 22.35 -0.49 5.51
C ALA A 269 22.97 0.92 5.57
N MET A 270 23.77 1.33 4.59
CA MET A 270 24.45 2.64 4.56
C MET A 270 23.65 3.72 3.82
N PHE A 271 22.33 3.60 3.78
CA PHE A 271 21.45 4.62 3.20
C PHE A 271 21.38 5.86 4.09
N LEU A 272 21.41 7.04 3.46
CA LEU A 272 21.18 8.31 4.13
C LEU A 272 19.95 8.98 3.51
N VAL A 273 19.05 9.48 4.35
CA VAL A 273 17.95 10.36 3.95
C VAL A 273 18.01 11.68 4.71
N SER A 274 17.85 12.76 3.98
CA SER A 274 17.82 14.12 4.51
C SER A 274 16.87 15.00 3.70
N TYR A 275 16.53 16.18 4.23
CA TYR A 275 15.73 17.18 3.53
C TYR A 275 16.46 18.53 3.51
N LEU A 276 16.60 19.13 2.34
CA LEU A 276 17.16 20.45 2.13
C LEU A 276 16.04 21.42 1.71
N ASP A 277 15.51 22.18 2.67
CA ASP A 277 14.32 23.03 2.50
C ASP A 277 13.15 22.26 1.85
N GLY A 278 12.88 21.06 2.35
CA GLY A 278 11.81 20.18 1.89
C GLY A 278 12.16 19.29 0.68
N VAL A 279 13.29 19.51 -0.01
CA VAL A 279 13.77 18.65 -1.10
C VAL A 279 14.51 17.44 -0.53
N PRO A 280 14.11 16.20 -0.82
CA PRO A 280 14.84 15.02 -0.39
C PRO A 280 16.22 14.94 -1.02
N VAL A 281 17.25 14.77 -0.17
CA VAL A 281 18.64 14.51 -0.56
C VAL A 281 19.04 13.15 0.04
N CYS A 282 19.23 12.16 -0.82
CA CYS A 282 19.53 10.79 -0.39
C CYS A 282 20.93 10.35 -0.81
N GLY A 283 21.67 9.81 0.15
CA GLY A 283 22.96 9.13 -0.12
C GLY A 283 22.70 7.62 -0.33
N LEU A 284 23.06 7.13 -1.50
CA LEU A 284 22.74 5.77 -1.93
C LEU A 284 23.91 4.81 -1.71
N PRO A 285 23.69 3.68 -1.03
CA PRO A 285 24.76 2.67 -0.86
C PRO A 285 25.04 1.93 -2.17
N GLY A 286 26.27 1.48 -2.36
CA GLY A 286 26.74 0.83 -3.58
C GLY A 286 25.93 -0.40 -4.01
N CYS A 287 25.25 -1.08 -3.08
CA CYS A 287 24.42 -2.25 -3.40
C CYS A 287 23.23 -1.94 -4.32
N VAL A 288 22.81 -0.68 -4.45
CA VAL A 288 21.74 -0.26 -5.40
C VAL A 288 22.13 -0.57 -6.85
N MET A 289 23.43 -0.64 -7.16
CA MET A 289 23.92 -0.98 -8.51
C MET A 289 23.66 -2.44 -8.91
N TYR A 290 23.71 -3.38 -7.97
CA TYR A 290 23.71 -4.81 -8.31
C TYR A 290 22.59 -5.62 -7.67
N ALA A 291 22.02 -5.15 -6.55
CA ALA A 291 20.90 -5.84 -5.93
C ALA A 291 19.57 -5.48 -6.62
N LYS A 292 18.74 -6.50 -6.85
CA LYS A 292 17.44 -6.31 -7.50
C LYS A 292 16.54 -5.36 -6.73
N ARG A 293 16.51 -5.48 -5.39
CA ARG A 293 15.77 -4.62 -4.47
C ARG A 293 16.63 -4.29 -3.25
N THR A 294 16.55 -3.06 -2.80
CA THR A 294 17.28 -2.49 -1.68
C THR A 294 16.37 -1.56 -0.88
N ILE A 295 16.86 -0.94 0.17
CA ILE A 295 16.15 0.13 0.88
C ILE A 295 15.67 1.25 -0.06
N PHE A 296 16.43 1.56 -1.13
CA PHE A 296 16.02 2.57 -2.11
C PHE A 296 14.66 2.24 -2.71
N ASP A 297 14.44 0.96 -3.08
CA ASP A 297 13.17 0.50 -3.66
C ASP A 297 12.01 0.57 -2.65
N LEU A 298 12.29 0.46 -1.35
CA LEU A 298 11.28 0.59 -0.29
C LEU A 298 10.87 2.05 -0.06
N LEU A 299 11.81 2.98 -0.18
CA LEU A 299 11.59 4.39 0.15
C LEU A 299 11.19 5.24 -1.08
N LEU A 300 11.60 4.86 -2.29
CA LEU A 300 11.28 5.59 -3.50
C LEU A 300 9.76 5.83 -3.68
N PRO A 301 8.87 4.85 -3.46
CA PRO A 301 7.43 5.09 -3.53
C PRO A 301 6.93 6.19 -2.57
N ARG A 302 7.51 6.31 -1.37
CA ARG A 302 7.18 7.36 -0.42
C ARG A 302 7.61 8.74 -0.92
N LEU A 303 8.84 8.84 -1.44
CA LEU A 303 9.37 10.08 -2.02
C LEU A 303 8.52 10.57 -3.19
N LEU A 304 8.01 9.64 -4.02
CA LEU A 304 7.17 9.95 -5.18
C LEU A 304 5.72 10.29 -4.82
N ALA A 305 5.26 9.84 -3.67
CA ALA A 305 3.92 10.12 -3.14
C ALA A 305 3.89 11.36 -2.20
N ASP A 306 5.00 12.10 -2.10
CA ASP A 306 5.16 13.23 -1.15
C ASP A 306 4.83 12.83 0.31
N ASP A 307 5.13 11.57 0.68
CA ASP A 307 4.97 11.02 2.03
C ASP A 307 6.28 11.20 2.81
N PRO A 308 6.38 12.15 3.75
CA PRO A 308 7.63 12.44 4.45
C PRO A 308 8.16 11.21 5.20
N ILE A 309 9.47 10.97 5.09
CA ILE A 309 10.15 9.86 5.77
C ILE A 309 10.69 10.36 7.11
N THR A 310 10.35 9.67 8.20
CA THR A 310 10.85 9.95 9.55
C THR A 310 11.89 8.91 9.99
N ALA A 311 12.64 9.21 11.04
CA ALA A 311 13.57 8.26 11.64
C ALA A 311 12.85 7.00 12.19
N GLU A 312 11.62 7.17 12.69
CA GLU A 312 10.79 6.07 13.15
C GLU A 312 10.37 5.13 11.99
N ASP A 313 10.01 5.70 10.84
CA ASP A 313 9.68 4.91 9.64
C ASP A 313 10.87 4.03 9.21
N ILE A 314 12.08 4.59 9.23
CA ILE A 314 13.30 3.83 8.92
C ILE A 314 13.53 2.73 9.96
N ALA A 315 13.39 3.04 11.25
CA ALA A 315 13.60 2.06 12.32
C ALA A 315 12.61 0.88 12.24
N ARG A 316 11.37 1.14 11.86
CA ARG A 316 10.32 0.11 11.68
C ARG A 316 10.63 -0.90 10.58
N LEU A 317 11.46 -0.53 9.58
CA LEU A 317 11.88 -1.45 8.52
C LEU A 317 12.76 -2.62 9.03
N GLY A 318 13.14 -2.65 10.31
CA GLY A 318 13.92 -3.74 10.91
C GLY A 318 13.22 -5.10 10.81
N GLU A 319 11.91 -5.16 11.03
CA GLU A 319 11.11 -6.32 10.67
C GLU A 319 10.78 -6.24 9.17
N GLY A 320 11.04 -7.33 8.42
CA GLY A 320 10.90 -7.34 6.96
C GLY A 320 12.06 -6.69 6.19
N GLY A 321 13.06 -6.10 6.86
CA GLY A 321 14.20 -5.43 6.22
C GLY A 321 15.26 -6.34 5.62
N LEU A 322 15.12 -7.67 5.74
CA LEU A 322 16.06 -8.63 5.17
C LEU A 322 15.54 -9.21 3.84
N CYS A 323 16.17 -8.83 2.72
CA CYS A 323 15.90 -9.45 1.44
C CYS A 323 16.60 -10.81 1.34
N LEU A 324 15.85 -11.86 1.00
CA LEU A 324 16.37 -13.23 0.92
C LEU A 324 17.17 -13.52 -0.37
N GLY A 325 17.26 -12.58 -1.30
CA GLY A 325 18.04 -12.75 -2.54
C GLY A 325 17.50 -13.83 -3.47
N CYS A 326 16.18 -13.98 -3.58
CA CYS A 326 15.53 -15.01 -4.39
C CYS A 326 16.00 -14.99 -5.85
N ALA A 327 16.08 -16.16 -6.50
CA ALA A 327 16.46 -16.28 -7.90
C ALA A 327 15.54 -15.45 -8.81
N GLU A 328 14.23 -15.48 -8.55
CA GLU A 328 13.23 -14.60 -9.14
C GLU A 328 12.73 -13.60 -8.08
N CYS A 329 12.68 -12.32 -8.44
CA CYS A 329 12.24 -11.27 -7.52
C CYS A 329 10.72 -11.13 -7.56
N HIS A 330 10.06 -11.32 -6.43
CA HIS A 330 8.60 -11.22 -6.30
C HIS A 330 8.14 -9.91 -5.63
N TRP A 331 9.06 -9.00 -5.32
CA TRP A 331 8.69 -7.72 -4.72
C TRP A 331 7.71 -6.94 -5.61
N PRO A 332 6.64 -6.33 -5.06
CA PRO A 332 6.33 -6.17 -3.64
C PRO A 332 5.54 -7.34 -3.01
N ASN A 333 5.34 -8.46 -3.69
CA ASN A 333 4.57 -9.60 -3.20
C ASN A 333 5.45 -10.63 -2.45
N CYS A 334 6.32 -10.16 -1.58
CA CYS A 334 7.18 -10.97 -0.71
C CYS A 334 7.35 -10.30 0.66
N GLY A 335 8.05 -10.90 1.61
CA GLY A 335 8.22 -10.34 2.96
C GLY A 335 9.12 -9.09 3.04
N PHE A 336 9.86 -8.73 1.99
CA PHE A 336 10.79 -7.60 2.02
C PHE A 336 10.06 -6.25 2.00
N GLY A 337 10.30 -5.43 3.03
CA GLY A 337 9.66 -4.13 3.24
C GLY A 337 8.28 -4.18 3.88
N HIS A 338 7.84 -5.35 4.37
CA HIS A 338 6.58 -5.51 5.08
C HIS A 338 6.80 -5.46 6.59
N CYS A 339 6.47 -4.35 7.22
CA CYS A 339 6.55 -4.13 8.66
C CYS A 339 5.21 -3.70 9.27
#